data_5a41f7c72fe3764abff43fef1c289e16
#
_entry.id   5a41f7c72fe3764abff43fef1c289e16
#
_cell.length_a   1.000
_cell.length_b   1.000
_cell.length_c   1.000
_cell.angle_alpha   90.00
_cell.angle_beta   90.00
_cell.angle_gamma   90.00
#
_symmetry.space_group_name_H-M   'P 1'
#
loop_
_entity.id
_entity.type
_entity.pdbx_description
1 polymer ?
#
loop_
_entity_poly.entity_id
_entity_poly.type
_entity_poly.pdbx_seq_one_letter_code
_entity_poly.pdbx_strand_id
1 'polypeptide(L)'
;DEDDKAYLIEMRKKYKNILRNLWNPFDREREAVLGCNTVNRLYITPIGDVLVCPYVHIKIGNVIEQSLKQISENGFKIKHFSNHSPKCLAGEDKDFVKKFMSKEGTTIFNPSLAEEIFGPEDYVKNN
;
A
#
# COMPACT_ATOMS: atom_id res chain seq x y z
N ASP A 1 -15.07 -8.90 0.65
CA ASP A 1 -15.24 -9.53 -0.67
C ASP A 1 -15.94 -8.59 -1.66
N GLU A 2 -16.33 -9.05 -2.85
CA GLU A 2 -16.97 -8.20 -3.87
C GLU A 2 -18.39 -7.80 -3.45
N ASP A 3 -19.09 -8.66 -2.71
CA ASP A 3 -20.44 -8.37 -2.22
C ASP A 3 -20.40 -7.28 -1.15
N ASP A 4 -19.41 -7.32 -0.26
CA ASP A 4 -19.19 -6.26 0.74
C ASP A 4 -18.91 -4.91 0.09
N LYS A 5 -18.11 -4.89 -0.99
CA LYS A 5 -17.85 -3.67 -1.75
C LYS A 5 -19.11 -3.14 -2.41
N ALA A 6 -19.87 -4.00 -3.07
CA ALA A 6 -21.14 -3.63 -3.71
C ALA A 6 -22.09 -3.01 -2.68
N TYR A 7 -22.22 -3.63 -1.52
CA TYR A 7 -23.03 -3.13 -0.41
C TYR A 7 -22.55 -1.75 0.07
N LEU A 8 -21.24 -1.56 0.26
CA LEU A 8 -20.68 -0.27 0.71
C LEU A 8 -20.91 0.84 -0.33
N ILE A 9 -20.81 0.53 -1.62
CA ILE A 9 -21.10 1.47 -2.70
C ILE A 9 -22.58 1.86 -2.69
N GLU A 10 -23.48 0.89 -2.53
CA GLU A 10 -24.92 1.14 -2.41
C GLU A 10 -25.25 2.02 -1.19
N MET A 11 -24.67 1.69 -0.02
CA MET A 11 -24.85 2.49 1.20
C MET A 11 -24.35 3.92 1.01
N ARG A 12 -23.25 4.12 0.34
CA ARG A 12 -22.75 5.46 0.03
C ARG A 12 -23.71 6.24 -0.85
N LYS A 13 -24.28 5.62 -1.88
CA LYS A 13 -25.30 6.27 -2.74
C LYS A 13 -26.52 6.67 -1.95
N LYS A 14 -27.00 5.77 -1.09
CA LYS A 14 -28.17 5.99 -0.23
C LYS A 14 -27.95 7.08 0.81
N TYR A 15 -26.78 7.11 1.43
CA TYR A 15 -26.45 8.01 2.55
C TYR A 15 -25.35 9.02 2.19
N LYS A 16 -25.32 9.50 0.95
CA LYS A 16 -24.29 10.41 0.41
C LYS A 16 -23.99 11.65 1.26
N ASN A 17 -24.95 12.13 2.03
CA ASN A 17 -24.79 13.30 2.92
C ASN A 17 -24.08 12.95 4.24
N ILE A 18 -24.03 11.68 4.61
CA ILE A 18 -23.42 11.15 5.84
C ILE A 18 -22.15 10.39 5.50
N LEU A 19 -22.21 9.46 4.55
CA LEU A 19 -21.10 8.67 4.07
C LEU A 19 -20.41 9.37 2.89
N ARG A 20 -19.51 10.28 3.19
CA ARG A 20 -18.84 11.08 2.14
C ARG A 20 -17.76 10.30 1.40
N ASN A 21 -17.05 9.41 2.09
CA ASN A 21 -15.89 8.73 1.56
C ASN A 21 -15.89 7.25 1.94
N LEU A 22 -15.84 6.40 0.94
CA LEU A 22 -15.32 5.05 1.11
C LEU A 22 -13.79 5.09 1.08
N TRP A 23 -13.16 4.02 1.51
CA TRP A 23 -11.72 3.88 1.30
C TRP A 23 -11.40 3.92 -0.19
N ASN A 24 -10.48 4.82 -0.55
CA ASN A 24 -10.14 5.13 -1.94
C ASN A 24 -9.97 3.90 -2.85
N PRO A 25 -9.23 2.84 -2.48
CA PRO A 25 -9.07 1.68 -3.35
C PRO A 25 -10.38 0.98 -3.72
N PHE A 26 -11.45 1.16 -2.94
CA PHE A 26 -12.75 0.53 -3.20
C PHE A 26 -13.76 1.46 -3.86
N ASP A 27 -13.51 2.76 -3.82
CA ASP A 27 -14.44 3.76 -4.34
C ASP A 27 -14.21 4.00 -5.83
N ARG A 28 -14.56 3.01 -6.65
CA ARG A 28 -14.37 3.06 -8.10
C ARG A 28 -15.30 4.05 -8.83
N GLU A 29 -16.26 4.63 -8.14
CA GLU A 29 -17.15 5.64 -8.70
C GLU A 29 -16.60 7.06 -8.59
N ARG A 30 -15.51 7.25 -7.85
CA ARG A 30 -14.83 8.55 -7.78
C ARG A 30 -13.77 8.62 -8.88
N GLU A 31 -13.80 9.68 -9.68
CA GLU A 31 -12.78 9.95 -10.70
C GLU A 31 -11.34 9.96 -10.17
N ALA A 32 -11.17 10.26 -8.87
CA ALA A 32 -9.88 10.30 -8.19
C ALA A 32 -9.42 8.96 -7.62
N VAL A 33 -10.19 7.88 -7.77
CA VAL A 33 -9.84 6.59 -7.22
C VAL A 33 -9.12 5.75 -8.24
N LEU A 34 -7.87 5.58 -8.03
CA LEU A 34 -6.97 4.97 -8.98
C LEU A 34 -6.27 3.72 -8.41
N GLY A 35 -6.92 2.96 -7.53
CA GLY A 35 -6.36 1.73 -6.96
C GLY A 35 -5.37 1.99 -5.84
N CYS A 36 -4.26 1.26 -5.84
CA CYS A 36 -3.28 1.30 -4.77
C CYS A 36 -2.42 2.57 -4.77
N ASN A 37 -2.23 3.17 -3.61
CA ASN A 37 -1.41 4.37 -3.41
C ASN A 37 -0.07 4.07 -2.71
N THR A 38 0.38 2.82 -2.68
CA THR A 38 1.68 2.47 -2.09
C THR A 38 2.81 3.31 -2.69
N VAL A 39 3.72 3.75 -1.83
CA VAL A 39 4.83 4.68 -2.12
C VAL A 39 4.38 6.09 -2.54
N ASN A 40 3.25 6.27 -3.22
CA ASN A 40 2.70 7.61 -3.52
C ASN A 40 2.16 8.30 -2.27
N ARG A 41 1.80 7.54 -1.22
CA ARG A 41 1.44 8.02 0.11
C ARG A 41 2.21 7.21 1.13
N LEU A 42 3.33 7.75 1.55
CA LEU A 42 4.19 7.15 2.55
C LEU A 42 3.58 7.31 3.95
N TYR A 43 3.84 6.32 4.81
CA TYR A 43 3.57 6.41 6.23
C TYR A 43 4.90 6.47 6.99
N ILE A 44 5.07 7.48 7.84
CA ILE A 44 6.29 7.64 8.65
C ILE A 44 5.94 7.35 10.10
N THR A 45 6.64 6.39 10.70
CA THR A 45 6.47 6.05 12.11
C THR A 45 7.13 7.09 13.03
N PRO A 46 6.77 7.14 14.33
CA PRO A 46 7.41 8.06 15.27
C PRO A 46 8.93 7.89 15.40
N ILE A 47 9.49 6.73 15.03
CA ILE A 47 10.94 6.45 15.06
C ILE A 47 11.61 6.68 13.70
N GLY A 48 10.88 7.28 12.75
CA GLY A 48 11.42 7.65 11.44
C GLY A 48 11.37 6.56 10.37
N ASP A 49 10.88 5.36 10.67
CA ASP A 49 10.71 4.31 9.66
C ASP A 49 9.66 4.71 8.64
N VAL A 50 9.96 4.48 7.37
CA VAL A 50 9.06 4.80 6.26
C VAL A 50 8.47 3.52 5.69
N LEU A 51 7.15 3.39 5.82
CA LEU A 51 6.39 2.28 5.28
C LEU A 51 5.75 2.68 3.95
N VAL A 52 5.61 1.72 3.06
CA VAL A 52 4.98 1.94 1.74
C VAL A 52 3.51 2.32 1.85
N CYS A 53 2.85 1.93 2.94
CA CYS A 53 1.43 2.15 3.21
C CYS A 53 1.17 1.82 4.69
N PRO A 54 0.20 2.46 5.39
CA PRO A 54 -0.12 2.14 6.77
C PRO A 54 -0.68 0.72 6.98
N TYR A 55 -1.07 0.03 5.90
CA TYR A 55 -1.61 -1.34 5.94
C TYR A 55 -0.63 -2.39 5.43
N VAL A 56 0.44 -1.97 4.75
CA VAL A 56 1.54 -2.83 4.30
C VAL A 56 2.75 -2.47 5.16
N HIS A 57 2.99 -3.26 6.20
CA HIS A 57 4.02 -2.99 7.19
C HIS A 57 5.42 -3.40 6.66
N ILE A 58 5.77 -2.90 5.49
CA ILE A 58 7.07 -3.08 4.85
C ILE A 58 7.81 -1.75 4.85
N LYS A 59 8.95 -1.74 5.51
CA LYS A 59 9.86 -0.59 5.62
C LYS A 59 10.73 -0.51 4.38
N ILE A 60 10.78 0.68 3.77
CA ILE A 60 11.61 0.99 2.60
C ILE A 60 12.72 1.99 2.88
N GLY A 61 12.84 2.45 4.12
CA GLY A 61 13.89 3.36 4.56
C GLY A 61 13.56 4.02 5.89
N ASN A 62 14.43 4.94 6.33
CA ASN A 62 14.24 5.74 7.54
C ASN A 62 14.64 7.19 7.27
N VAL A 63 13.78 8.15 7.65
CA VAL A 63 13.98 9.58 7.40
C VAL A 63 15.13 10.21 8.18
N ILE A 64 15.63 9.52 9.22
CA ILE A 64 16.81 9.96 9.97
C ILE A 64 18.09 9.64 9.19
N GLU A 65 18.07 8.60 8.35
CA GLU A 65 19.24 8.08 7.63
C GLU A 65 19.27 8.52 6.15
N GLN A 66 18.08 8.75 5.56
CA GLN A 66 17.92 8.96 4.12
C GLN A 66 16.94 10.08 3.82
N SER A 67 17.11 10.76 2.68
CA SER A 67 16.10 11.71 2.19
C SER A 67 14.83 10.98 1.72
N LEU A 68 13.68 11.63 1.87
CA LEU A 68 12.40 11.09 1.36
C LEU A 68 12.46 10.77 -0.13
N LYS A 69 13.21 11.55 -0.92
CA LYS A 69 13.42 11.29 -2.34
C LYS A 69 14.09 9.93 -2.56
N GLN A 70 15.21 9.66 -1.87
CA GLN A 70 15.92 8.37 -1.96
C GLN A 70 15.01 7.20 -1.52
N ILE A 71 14.25 7.39 -0.43
CA ILE A 71 13.34 6.37 0.08
C ILE A 71 12.23 6.07 -0.95
N SER A 72 11.61 7.10 -1.54
CA SER A 72 10.59 6.92 -2.58
C SER A 72 11.16 6.24 -3.82
N GLU A 73 12.35 6.65 -4.27
CA GLU A 73 13.03 6.01 -5.41
C GLU A 73 13.32 4.53 -5.13
N ASN A 74 13.73 4.17 -3.91
CA ASN A 74 13.93 2.78 -3.51
C ASN A 74 12.61 2.00 -3.50
N GLY A 75 11.53 2.60 -2.99
CA GLY A 75 10.21 1.99 -3.02
C GLY A 75 9.74 1.71 -4.46
N PHE A 76 9.92 2.66 -5.37
CA PHE A 76 9.53 2.49 -6.78
C PHE A 76 10.40 1.50 -7.57
N LYS A 77 11.56 1.10 -7.06
CA LYS A 77 12.33 -0.02 -7.65
C LYS A 77 11.67 -1.37 -7.43
N ILE A 78 10.76 -1.51 -6.47
CA ILE A 78 10.01 -2.73 -6.22
C ILE A 78 8.87 -2.81 -7.25
N LYS A 79 8.81 -3.87 -8.06
CA LYS A 79 7.85 -4.04 -9.18
C LYS A 79 6.40 -3.85 -8.76
N HIS A 80 6.05 -4.34 -7.58
CA HIS A 80 4.68 -4.23 -7.05
C HIS A 80 4.25 -2.79 -6.76
N PHE A 81 5.21 -1.87 -6.62
CA PHE A 81 4.97 -0.46 -6.33
C PHE A 81 5.37 0.47 -7.49
N SER A 82 6.13 -0.03 -8.48
CA SER A 82 6.63 0.75 -9.62
C SER A 82 5.54 1.11 -10.63
N ASN A 83 4.48 0.33 -10.67
CA ASN A 83 3.35 0.53 -11.58
C ASN A 83 2.05 0.68 -10.80
N HIS A 84 1.10 1.39 -11.40
CA HIS A 84 -0.24 1.49 -10.86
C HIS A 84 -0.91 0.11 -10.72
N SER A 85 -1.37 -0.22 -9.52
CA SER A 85 -2.22 -1.38 -9.28
C SER A 85 -3.68 -0.93 -9.17
N PRO A 86 -4.59 -1.46 -10.00
CA PRO A 86 -6.02 -1.13 -9.90
C PRO A 86 -6.66 -1.72 -8.64
N LYS A 87 -5.94 -2.63 -7.95
CA LYS A 87 -6.37 -3.27 -6.70
C LYS A 87 -5.54 -2.77 -5.53
N CYS A 88 -6.17 -2.68 -4.37
CA CYS A 88 -5.44 -2.48 -3.12
C CYS A 88 -4.60 -3.72 -2.80
N LEU A 89 -3.28 -3.58 -2.73
CA LEU A 89 -2.38 -4.70 -2.44
C LEU A 89 -2.66 -5.35 -1.08
N ALA A 90 -3.00 -4.55 -0.07
CA ALA A 90 -3.28 -5.04 1.28
C ALA A 90 -4.70 -5.62 1.45
N GLY A 91 -5.67 -5.20 0.65
CA GLY A 91 -7.08 -5.55 0.86
C GLY A 91 -7.70 -6.42 -0.23
N GLU A 92 -7.16 -6.39 -1.44
CA GLU A 92 -7.79 -7.05 -2.60
C GLU A 92 -6.87 -8.05 -3.30
N ASP A 93 -5.55 -7.91 -3.17
CA ASP A 93 -4.57 -8.81 -3.79
C ASP A 93 -4.19 -9.93 -2.81
N LYS A 94 -4.93 -11.05 -2.88
CA LYS A 94 -4.73 -12.20 -1.99
C LYS A 94 -3.35 -12.83 -2.16
N ASP A 95 -2.80 -12.80 -3.36
CA ASP A 95 -1.48 -13.38 -3.66
C ASP A 95 -0.37 -12.51 -3.05
N PHE A 96 -0.49 -11.19 -3.20
CA PHE A 96 0.41 -10.24 -2.54
C PHE A 96 0.38 -10.41 -1.02
N VAL A 97 -0.80 -10.43 -0.42
CA VAL A 97 -0.97 -10.63 1.03
C VAL A 97 -0.34 -11.92 1.49
N LYS A 98 -0.64 -13.04 0.80
CA LYS A 98 -0.10 -14.36 1.16
C LYS A 98 1.42 -14.43 1.01
N LYS A 99 1.98 -13.85 -0.06
CA LYS A 99 3.42 -13.95 -0.34
C LYS A 99 4.26 -12.99 0.50
N PHE A 100 3.78 -11.75 0.71
CA PHE A 100 4.62 -10.67 1.23
C PHE A 100 4.18 -10.11 2.58
N MET A 101 2.96 -10.42 3.06
CA MET A 101 2.44 -9.85 4.31
C MET A 101 2.22 -10.89 5.41
N SER A 102 2.54 -12.17 5.17
CA SER A 102 2.27 -13.27 6.12
C SER A 102 3.40 -13.55 7.11
N LYS A 103 4.46 -12.74 7.13
CA LYS A 103 5.56 -12.91 8.09
C LYS A 103 5.08 -12.62 9.51
N GLU A 104 5.19 -13.63 10.40
CA GLU A 104 4.82 -13.48 11.80
C GLU A 104 5.59 -12.36 12.50
N GLY A 105 4.92 -11.67 13.43
CA GLY A 105 5.53 -10.59 14.21
C GLY A 105 5.67 -9.26 13.47
N THR A 106 5.30 -9.19 12.19
CA THR A 106 5.31 -7.93 11.43
C THR A 106 4.15 -7.05 11.87
N THR A 107 4.47 -5.85 12.33
CA THR A 107 3.51 -4.83 12.75
C THR A 107 3.96 -3.45 12.27
N ILE A 108 3.12 -2.44 12.46
CA ILE A 108 3.47 -1.04 12.19
C ILE A 108 4.64 -0.54 13.06
N PHE A 109 4.83 -1.13 14.24
CA PHE A 109 5.94 -0.79 15.18
C PHE A 109 7.14 -1.73 15.02
N ASN A 110 6.99 -2.82 14.30
CA ASN A 110 8.04 -3.77 13.95
C ASN A 110 7.87 -4.18 12.48
N PRO A 111 8.09 -3.25 11.54
CA PRO A 111 7.93 -3.54 10.13
C PRO A 111 9.02 -4.46 9.61
N SER A 112 8.70 -5.29 8.63
CA SER A 112 9.71 -6.08 7.92
C SER A 112 10.47 -5.21 6.93
N LEU A 113 11.78 -5.47 6.78
CA LEU A 113 12.59 -4.77 5.78
C LEU A 113 12.22 -5.23 4.36
N ALA A 114 12.17 -4.30 3.42
CA ALA A 114 11.84 -4.62 2.03
C ALA A 114 12.82 -5.65 1.44
N GLU A 115 14.12 -5.53 1.73
CA GLU A 115 15.15 -6.46 1.29
C GLU A 115 15.06 -7.87 1.88
N GLU A 116 14.32 -8.04 2.98
CA GLU A 116 14.03 -9.36 3.56
C GLU A 116 12.80 -10.02 2.95
N ILE A 117 11.90 -9.20 2.40
CA ILE A 117 10.61 -9.64 1.88
C ILE A 117 10.65 -9.87 0.38
N PHE A 118 11.33 -8.98 -0.36
CA PHE A 118 11.41 -9.02 -1.82
C PHE A 118 12.73 -9.62 -2.28
N GLY A 119 12.64 -10.64 -3.14
CA GLY A 119 13.79 -11.21 -3.82
C GLY A 119 14.27 -10.37 -5.00
N PRO A 120 15.43 -10.70 -5.59
CA PRO A 120 15.97 -9.98 -6.76
C PRO A 120 15.00 -9.90 -7.94
N GLU A 121 14.13 -10.92 -8.08
CA GLU A 121 13.09 -10.99 -9.13
C GLU A 121 11.96 -9.98 -8.93
N ASP A 122 11.78 -9.49 -7.70
CA ASP A 122 10.72 -8.53 -7.37
C ASP A 122 11.16 -7.06 -7.60
N TYR A 123 12.41 -6.84 -8.01
CA TYR A 123 12.91 -5.50 -8.35
C TYR A 123 12.88 -5.22 -9.86
N VAL A 124 12.64 -3.97 -10.22
CA VAL A 124 12.71 -3.49 -11.61
C VAL A 124 14.15 -3.63 -12.10
N LYS A 125 14.33 -4.30 -13.23
CA LYS A 125 15.66 -4.37 -13.86
C LYS A 125 16.00 -2.99 -14.43
N ASN A 126 17.13 -2.44 -14.02
CA ASN A 126 17.68 -1.28 -14.71
C ASN A 126 18.14 -1.75 -16.10
N ASN A 127 17.47 -1.26 -17.13
CA ASN A 127 17.96 -1.36 -18.51
C ASN A 127 19.08 -0.35 -18.73
#